data_2b206db2cd406d85a4e65a37653f3858
#
_entry.id   2b206db2cd406d85a4e65a37653f3858
#
_cell.length_a   1.000
_cell.length_b   1.000
_cell.length_c   1.000
_cell.angle_alpha   90.00
_cell.angle_beta   90.00
_cell.angle_gamma   90.00
#
_symmetry.space_group_name_H-M   'P 1'
#
loop_
_entity.id
_entity.type
_entity.pdbx_description
1 polymer ?
#
loop_
_entity_poly.entity_id
_entity_poly.type
_entity_poly.pdbx_seq_one_letter_code
_entity_poly.pdbx_strand_id
1 'polypeptide(L)'
;IFVLAMDISRFDEMKSKVKMAINAFGTIDILINNAGVSQRSLIIDTDFEVYKKLMDINYLGTVALSKAILPEFIRRKSGHFVTVTSLMGKFASPYRSGYCGVKHALHGFFDGLRMEHEKDGISVTLICPGFVQTNVAKNALTADGSSQNKEDEATKNGLPVAFFAKKMISAIDKKKFEAYIGRKEIIGVYLKRFFPKLLHKVVIKSDVR
;
A
#
# COMPACT_ATOMS: atom_id res chain seq x y z
N ILE A 1 24.10 0.66 -5.66
CA ILE A 1 23.00 0.10 -4.85
C ILE A 1 23.50 -0.10 -3.43
N PHE A 2 22.74 0.34 -2.44
CA PHE A 2 23.00 0.11 -1.02
C PHE A 2 21.82 -0.70 -0.45
N VAL A 3 22.09 -1.88 0.10
CA VAL A 3 21.08 -2.76 0.70
C VAL A 3 21.06 -2.52 2.21
N LEU A 4 19.91 -2.09 2.72
CA LEU A 4 19.69 -1.82 4.14
C LEU A 4 18.54 -2.71 4.65
N ALA A 5 18.87 -3.76 5.40
CA ALA A 5 17.87 -4.62 6.02
C ALA A 5 17.06 -3.84 7.05
N MET A 6 15.71 -3.96 6.95
CA MET A 6 14.78 -3.21 7.81
C MET A 6 13.49 -4.00 8.00
N ASP A 7 13.06 -4.12 9.25
CA ASP A 7 11.71 -4.53 9.58
C ASP A 7 10.87 -3.27 9.83
N ILE A 8 9.88 -3.04 8.97
CA ILE A 8 9.06 -1.82 9.03
C ILE A 8 8.20 -1.74 10.30
N SER A 9 7.97 -2.85 10.99
CA SER A 9 7.25 -2.88 12.28
C SER A 9 8.11 -2.43 13.47
N ARG A 10 9.42 -2.27 13.28
CA ARG A 10 10.35 -1.75 14.29
C ARG A 10 10.42 -0.22 14.18
N PHE A 11 9.36 0.46 14.63
CA PHE A 11 9.16 1.90 14.43
C PHE A 11 10.29 2.76 15.00
N ASP A 12 10.87 2.32 16.11
CA ASP A 12 12.01 2.94 16.80
C ASP A 12 13.27 3.02 15.93
N GLU A 13 13.45 2.08 15.01
CA GLU A 13 14.62 2.02 14.14
C GLU A 13 14.54 2.97 12.93
N MET A 14 13.35 3.47 12.55
CA MET A 14 13.14 4.18 11.28
C MET A 14 14.04 5.40 11.11
N LYS A 15 14.24 6.20 12.16
CA LYS A 15 15.11 7.37 12.10
C LYS A 15 16.58 7.01 11.83
N SER A 16 17.08 5.94 12.47
CA SER A 16 18.45 5.47 12.26
C SER A 16 18.64 4.91 10.84
N LYS A 17 17.67 4.14 10.33
CA LYS A 17 17.70 3.59 8.98
C LYS A 17 17.68 4.68 7.90
N VAL A 18 16.85 5.71 8.07
CA VAL A 18 16.83 6.87 7.17
C VAL A 18 18.17 7.60 7.19
N LYS A 19 18.75 7.84 8.37
CA LYS A 19 20.09 8.45 8.49
C LYS A 19 21.16 7.64 7.76
N MET A 20 21.16 6.32 7.90
CA MET A 20 22.10 5.44 7.19
C MET A 20 21.95 5.54 5.67
N ALA A 21 20.70 5.57 5.16
CA ALA A 21 20.43 5.70 3.74
C ALA A 21 20.88 7.07 3.19
N ILE A 22 20.63 8.16 3.93
CA ILE A 22 21.10 9.50 3.56
C ILE A 22 22.65 9.54 3.56
N ASN A 23 23.31 8.96 4.56
CA ASN A 23 24.78 8.91 4.61
C ASN A 23 25.38 8.15 3.42
N ALA A 24 24.68 7.14 2.89
CA ALA A 24 25.17 6.36 1.76
C ALA A 24 25.09 7.10 0.41
N PHE A 25 24.11 8.00 0.23
CA PHE A 25 23.85 8.67 -1.06
C PHE A 25 23.87 10.20 -0.99
N GLY A 26 24.09 10.78 0.19
CA GLY A 26 24.00 12.23 0.43
C GLY A 26 22.57 12.73 0.53
N THR A 27 21.62 12.15 -0.20
CA THR A 27 20.21 12.54 -0.20
C THR A 27 19.28 11.40 -0.62
N ILE A 28 18.01 11.57 -0.35
CA ILE A 28 16.92 10.73 -0.88
C ILE A 28 15.89 11.67 -1.50
N ASP A 29 15.50 11.44 -2.74
CA ASP A 29 14.54 12.27 -3.46
C ASP A 29 13.14 11.65 -3.48
N ILE A 30 13.06 10.31 -3.47
CA ILE A 30 11.81 9.57 -3.55
C ILE A 30 11.81 8.46 -2.48
N LEU A 31 10.79 8.42 -1.64
CA LEU A 31 10.50 7.29 -0.77
C LEU A 31 9.38 6.46 -1.36
N ILE A 32 9.65 5.18 -1.68
CA ILE A 32 8.62 4.24 -2.14
C ILE A 32 8.23 3.31 -0.99
N ASN A 33 7.09 3.56 -0.38
CA ASN A 33 6.46 2.71 0.62
C ASN A 33 5.76 1.54 -0.08
N ASN A 34 6.42 0.39 -0.15
CA ASN A 34 5.90 -0.81 -0.83
C ASN A 34 5.69 -2.00 0.11
N ALA A 35 6.31 -1.99 1.29
CA ALA A 35 6.16 -3.07 2.27
C ALA A 35 4.69 -3.26 2.68
N GLY A 36 4.27 -4.53 2.82
CA GLY A 36 2.92 -4.82 3.25
C GLY A 36 2.55 -6.29 3.10
N VAL A 37 1.57 -6.70 3.89
CA VAL A 37 1.00 -8.04 3.89
C VAL A 37 -0.52 -7.98 3.68
N SER A 38 -1.10 -9.03 3.08
CA SER A 38 -2.54 -9.14 2.84
C SER A 38 -3.20 -10.05 3.88
N GLN A 39 -4.51 -10.26 3.77
CA GLN A 39 -5.31 -11.12 4.65
C GLN A 39 -6.21 -12.03 3.80
N ARG A 40 -6.47 -13.25 4.33
CA ARG A 40 -7.42 -14.22 3.75
C ARG A 40 -8.16 -14.95 4.87
N SER A 41 -9.07 -14.23 5.54
CA SER A 41 -9.94 -14.80 6.58
C SER A 41 -11.23 -14.00 6.73
N LEU A 42 -12.30 -14.65 7.20
CA LEU A 42 -13.56 -13.98 7.56
C LEU A 42 -13.39 -13.18 8.86
N ILE A 43 -14.19 -12.13 9.03
CA ILE A 43 -14.14 -11.29 10.23
C ILE A 43 -14.38 -12.13 11.50
N ILE A 44 -15.36 -13.05 11.44
CA ILE A 44 -15.75 -13.86 12.59
C ILE A 44 -14.63 -14.83 13.05
N ASP A 45 -13.80 -15.27 12.11
CA ASP A 45 -12.76 -16.27 12.38
C ASP A 45 -11.40 -15.65 12.68
N THR A 46 -11.22 -14.35 12.39
CA THR A 46 -9.91 -13.70 12.45
C THR A 46 -9.54 -13.28 13.86
N ASP A 47 -8.42 -13.77 14.36
CA ASP A 47 -7.85 -13.34 15.63
C ASP A 47 -7.52 -11.86 15.64
N PHE A 48 -7.78 -11.17 16.76
CA PHE A 48 -7.56 -9.73 16.87
C PHE A 48 -6.09 -9.33 16.62
N GLU A 49 -5.15 -10.18 16.98
CA GLU A 49 -3.70 -9.97 16.75
C GLU A 49 -3.35 -9.88 15.25
N VAL A 50 -4.13 -10.51 14.37
CA VAL A 50 -3.96 -10.37 12.91
C VAL A 50 -4.27 -8.94 12.46
N TYR A 51 -5.32 -8.32 13.01
CA TYR A 51 -5.64 -6.91 12.72
C TYR A 51 -4.53 -5.97 13.20
N LYS A 52 -3.99 -6.21 14.42
CA LYS A 52 -2.86 -5.44 14.96
C LYS A 52 -1.64 -5.57 14.05
N LYS A 53 -1.26 -6.79 13.69
CA LYS A 53 -0.13 -7.06 12.78
C LYS A 53 -0.31 -6.39 11.41
N LEU A 54 -1.52 -6.41 10.85
CA LEU A 54 -1.83 -5.69 9.62
C LEU A 54 -1.65 -4.17 9.78
N MET A 55 -2.12 -3.60 10.89
CA MET A 55 -1.94 -2.18 11.21
C MET A 55 -0.46 -1.83 11.38
N ASP A 56 0.29 -2.61 12.15
CA ASP A 56 1.70 -2.36 12.43
C ASP A 56 2.53 -2.35 11.15
N ILE A 57 2.37 -3.38 10.30
CA ILE A 57 3.17 -3.51 9.08
C ILE A 57 2.71 -2.52 8.01
N ASN A 58 1.40 -2.54 7.65
CA ASN A 58 0.96 -1.79 6.47
C ASN A 58 0.77 -0.29 6.72
N TYR A 59 0.36 0.10 7.94
CA TYR A 59 0.03 1.50 8.25
C TYR A 59 1.07 2.15 9.15
N LEU A 60 1.24 1.70 10.39
CA LEU A 60 2.12 2.36 11.35
C LEU A 60 3.58 2.34 10.92
N GLY A 61 4.06 1.25 10.35
CA GLY A 61 5.42 1.16 9.79
C GLY A 61 5.62 2.15 8.63
N THR A 62 4.65 2.21 7.71
CA THR A 62 4.66 3.18 6.61
C THR A 62 4.65 4.62 7.12
N VAL A 63 3.83 4.92 8.14
CA VAL A 63 3.79 6.23 8.79
C VAL A 63 5.11 6.56 9.48
N ALA A 64 5.67 5.61 10.24
CA ALA A 64 6.93 5.81 10.96
C ALA A 64 8.09 6.12 10.01
N LEU A 65 8.24 5.34 8.93
CA LEU A 65 9.27 5.57 7.93
C LEU A 65 9.08 6.92 7.20
N SER A 66 7.84 7.23 6.83
CA SER A 66 7.51 8.51 6.17
C SER A 66 7.80 9.70 7.08
N LYS A 67 7.43 9.63 8.36
CA LYS A 67 7.75 10.67 9.36
C LYS A 67 9.25 10.79 9.61
N ALA A 68 10.02 9.71 9.50
CA ALA A 68 11.45 9.75 9.70
C ALA A 68 12.18 10.52 8.59
N ILE A 69 11.75 10.45 7.34
CA ILE A 69 12.35 11.18 6.20
C ILE A 69 11.77 12.58 6.00
N LEU A 70 10.53 12.81 6.43
CA LEU A 70 9.80 14.06 6.17
C LEU A 70 10.58 15.33 6.53
N PRO A 71 11.29 15.43 7.67
CA PRO A 71 12.10 16.62 8.00
C PRO A 71 13.17 16.94 6.96
N GLU A 72 13.78 15.93 6.35
CA GLU A 72 14.78 16.11 5.28
C GLU A 72 14.13 16.67 4.01
N PHE A 73 12.96 16.16 3.63
CA PHE A 73 12.20 16.66 2.48
C PHE A 73 11.76 18.11 2.69
N ILE A 74 11.27 18.47 3.88
CA ILE A 74 10.89 19.84 4.24
C ILE A 74 12.11 20.76 4.17
N ARG A 75 13.24 20.38 4.78
CA ARG A 75 14.48 21.16 4.79
C ARG A 75 14.97 21.47 3.38
N ARG A 76 14.84 20.51 2.46
CA ARG A 76 15.25 20.64 1.05
C ARG A 76 14.19 21.31 0.18
N LYS A 77 12.98 21.49 0.67
CA LYS A 77 11.79 21.91 -0.10
C LYS A 77 11.58 21.03 -1.34
N SER A 78 11.88 19.78 -1.23
CA SER A 78 11.78 18.80 -2.30
C SER A 78 11.72 17.39 -1.73
N GLY A 79 10.74 16.61 -2.16
CA GLY A 79 10.60 15.20 -1.83
C GLY A 79 9.37 14.60 -2.48
N HIS A 80 9.40 13.28 -2.70
CA HIS A 80 8.27 12.59 -3.29
C HIS A 80 7.95 11.30 -2.51
N PHE A 81 6.79 11.26 -1.87
CA PHE A 81 6.25 10.05 -1.28
C PHE A 81 5.46 9.26 -2.32
N VAL A 82 5.83 8.02 -2.53
CA VAL A 82 5.10 7.06 -3.36
C VAL A 82 4.63 5.93 -2.47
N THR A 83 3.33 5.71 -2.36
CA THR A 83 2.80 4.68 -1.47
C THR A 83 1.95 3.67 -2.25
N VAL A 84 2.36 2.40 -2.18
CA VAL A 84 1.63 1.29 -2.79
C VAL A 84 0.48 0.90 -1.86
N THR A 85 -0.72 1.38 -2.20
CA THR A 85 -1.97 1.05 -1.51
C THR A 85 -2.60 -0.20 -2.12
N SER A 86 -3.80 -0.13 -2.63
CA SER A 86 -4.53 -1.15 -3.39
C SER A 86 -5.85 -0.55 -3.87
N LEU A 87 -6.50 -1.15 -4.86
CA LEU A 87 -7.93 -0.91 -5.11
C LEU A 87 -8.77 -1.24 -3.87
N MET A 88 -8.28 -2.15 -2.99
CA MET A 88 -8.90 -2.43 -1.69
C MET A 88 -8.78 -1.26 -0.69
N GLY A 89 -8.07 -0.21 -1.00
CA GLY A 89 -8.11 1.08 -0.29
C GLY A 89 -9.23 2.01 -0.77
N LYS A 90 -10.00 1.61 -1.77
CA LYS A 90 -11.14 2.36 -2.34
C LYS A 90 -12.47 1.63 -2.16
N PHE A 91 -12.45 0.31 -2.13
CA PHE A 91 -13.62 -0.54 -1.81
C PHE A 91 -13.16 -1.83 -1.13
N ALA A 92 -14.09 -2.55 -0.51
CA ALA A 92 -13.78 -3.76 0.22
C ALA A 92 -14.22 -5.02 -0.53
N SER A 93 -13.62 -6.15 -0.18
CA SER A 93 -14.05 -7.49 -0.58
C SER A 93 -14.07 -8.44 0.62
N PRO A 94 -14.84 -9.54 0.57
CA PRO A 94 -14.77 -10.58 1.59
C PRO A 94 -13.35 -11.08 1.83
N TYR A 95 -13.09 -11.66 3.00
CA TYR A 95 -11.81 -12.24 3.43
C TYR A 95 -10.64 -11.24 3.58
N ARG A 96 -10.84 -9.94 3.40
CA ARG A 96 -9.78 -8.92 3.41
C ARG A 96 -10.11 -7.70 4.28
N SER A 97 -10.97 -7.87 5.30
CA SER A 97 -11.49 -6.74 6.11
C SER A 97 -10.39 -5.87 6.72
N GLY A 98 -9.43 -6.47 7.41
CA GLY A 98 -8.29 -5.74 8.00
C GLY A 98 -7.38 -5.13 6.94
N TYR A 99 -7.09 -5.88 5.87
CA TYR A 99 -6.30 -5.38 4.74
C TYR A 99 -6.98 -4.18 4.07
N CYS A 100 -8.29 -4.24 3.83
CA CYS A 100 -9.03 -3.11 3.29
C CYS A 100 -8.97 -1.90 4.24
N GLY A 101 -9.15 -2.13 5.54
CA GLY A 101 -9.08 -1.07 6.55
C GLY A 101 -7.74 -0.33 6.54
N VAL A 102 -6.61 -1.05 6.57
CA VAL A 102 -5.28 -0.42 6.58
C VAL A 102 -4.96 0.28 5.25
N LYS A 103 -5.44 -0.27 4.11
CA LYS A 103 -5.23 0.40 2.82
C LYS A 103 -6.08 1.67 2.66
N HIS A 104 -7.29 1.73 3.26
CA HIS A 104 -8.07 2.98 3.37
C HIS A 104 -7.37 4.01 4.28
N ALA A 105 -6.83 3.58 5.43
CA ALA A 105 -6.11 4.46 6.35
C ALA A 105 -4.91 5.15 5.69
N LEU A 106 -4.16 4.45 4.82
CA LEU A 106 -3.06 5.03 4.05
C LEU A 106 -3.53 6.18 3.15
N HIS A 107 -4.71 6.10 2.52
CA HIS A 107 -5.24 7.20 1.72
C HIS A 107 -5.45 8.44 2.57
N GLY A 108 -6.11 8.31 3.74
CA GLY A 108 -6.33 9.44 4.63
C GLY A 108 -5.03 10.10 5.10
N PHE A 109 -4.04 9.28 5.51
CA PHE A 109 -2.75 9.80 5.98
C PHE A 109 -1.98 10.55 4.87
N PHE A 110 -1.85 9.97 3.69
CA PHE A 110 -1.07 10.58 2.61
C PHE A 110 -1.79 11.74 1.91
N ASP A 111 -3.11 11.76 1.92
CA ASP A 111 -3.88 12.95 1.49
C ASP A 111 -3.67 14.11 2.46
N GLY A 112 -3.68 13.84 3.79
CA GLY A 112 -3.32 14.82 4.81
C GLY A 112 -1.90 15.35 4.63
N LEU A 113 -0.91 14.45 4.50
CA LEU A 113 0.49 14.81 4.28
C LEU A 113 0.68 15.69 3.04
N ARG A 114 -0.01 15.38 1.94
CA ARG A 114 0.02 16.17 0.71
C ARG A 114 -0.45 17.60 0.94
N MET A 115 -1.58 17.77 1.65
CA MET A 115 -2.16 19.09 1.94
C MET A 115 -1.31 19.90 2.93
N GLU A 116 -0.79 19.26 3.97
CA GLU A 116 0.03 19.91 5.00
C GLU A 116 1.36 20.43 4.44
N HIS A 117 1.96 19.72 3.46
CA HIS A 117 3.32 19.98 2.97
C HIS A 117 3.39 20.37 1.49
N GLU A 118 2.29 20.78 0.88
CA GLU A 118 2.30 21.28 -0.51
C GLU A 118 3.24 22.48 -0.67
N LYS A 119 3.24 23.42 0.28
CA LYS A 119 4.10 24.60 0.27
C LYS A 119 5.58 24.29 0.51
N ASP A 120 5.88 23.10 1.02
CA ASP A 120 7.24 22.60 1.21
C ASP A 120 7.81 21.89 -0.04
N GLY A 121 7.07 21.92 -1.15
CA GLY A 121 7.48 21.29 -2.41
C GLY A 121 7.44 19.77 -2.37
N ILE A 122 6.64 19.18 -1.45
CA ILE A 122 6.52 17.74 -1.29
C ILE A 122 5.38 17.21 -2.16
N SER A 123 5.67 16.19 -2.95
CA SER A 123 4.71 15.48 -3.78
C SER A 123 4.30 14.15 -3.14
N VAL A 124 3.07 13.71 -3.40
CA VAL A 124 2.55 12.41 -2.97
C VAL A 124 1.86 11.71 -4.13
N THR A 125 2.25 10.48 -4.42
CA THR A 125 1.60 9.61 -5.40
C THR A 125 1.10 8.34 -4.73
N LEU A 126 -0.20 8.09 -4.78
CA LEU A 126 -0.82 6.86 -4.32
C LEU A 126 -0.96 5.87 -5.48
N ILE A 127 -0.30 4.74 -5.39
CA ILE A 127 -0.41 3.66 -6.37
C ILE A 127 -1.44 2.67 -5.87
N CYS A 128 -2.48 2.42 -6.65
CA CYS A 128 -3.61 1.55 -6.29
C CYS A 128 -3.63 0.33 -7.23
N PRO A 129 -2.84 -0.73 -6.94
CA PRO A 129 -2.86 -1.94 -7.75
C PRO A 129 -4.20 -2.67 -7.67
N GLY A 130 -4.60 -3.25 -8.81
CA GLY A 130 -5.48 -4.41 -8.84
C GLY A 130 -4.70 -5.70 -8.57
N PHE A 131 -5.00 -6.75 -9.32
CA PHE A 131 -4.27 -8.01 -9.21
C PHE A 131 -2.95 -7.94 -9.99
N VAL A 132 -1.83 -8.26 -9.31
CA VAL A 132 -0.48 -8.31 -9.88
C VAL A 132 0.17 -9.63 -9.50
N GLN A 133 0.87 -10.27 -10.42
CA GLN A 133 1.55 -11.57 -10.25
C GLN A 133 2.70 -11.44 -9.25
N THR A 134 2.41 -11.57 -7.97
CA THR A 134 3.36 -11.48 -6.85
C THR A 134 3.02 -12.50 -5.78
N ASN A 135 3.91 -12.69 -4.82
CA ASN A 135 3.68 -13.59 -3.68
C ASN A 135 2.73 -13.02 -2.61
N VAL A 136 2.06 -11.88 -2.86
CA VAL A 136 1.21 -11.22 -1.86
C VAL A 136 0.05 -12.10 -1.39
N ALA A 137 -0.53 -12.92 -2.26
CA ALA A 137 -1.58 -13.86 -1.91
C ALA A 137 -1.02 -15.03 -1.09
N LYS A 138 0.09 -15.62 -1.55
CA LYS A 138 0.76 -16.73 -0.87
C LYS A 138 1.19 -16.35 0.56
N ASN A 139 1.67 -15.12 0.75
CA ASN A 139 2.12 -14.60 2.04
C ASN A 139 1.01 -13.91 2.83
N ALA A 140 -0.26 -13.97 2.39
CA ALA A 140 -1.37 -13.37 3.11
C ALA A 140 -1.59 -14.07 4.47
N LEU A 141 -1.97 -13.29 5.48
CA LEU A 141 -2.27 -13.81 6.81
C LEU A 141 -3.63 -14.52 6.80
N THR A 142 -3.68 -15.69 7.41
CA THR A 142 -4.91 -16.44 7.69
C THR A 142 -5.54 -15.97 9.01
N ALA A 143 -6.55 -16.67 9.49
CA ALA A 143 -7.29 -16.32 10.70
C ALA A 143 -6.43 -16.27 11.97
N ASP A 144 -5.44 -17.15 12.06
CA ASP A 144 -4.50 -17.28 13.18
C ASP A 144 -3.18 -16.50 12.97
N GLY A 145 -3.05 -15.76 11.86
CA GLY A 145 -1.84 -15.00 11.53
C GLY A 145 -0.72 -15.80 10.87
N SER A 146 -0.92 -17.08 10.57
CA SER A 146 -0.01 -17.87 9.73
C SER A 146 -0.10 -17.43 8.27
N SER A 147 0.88 -17.82 7.43
CA SER A 147 0.84 -17.55 6.00
C SER A 147 -0.12 -18.50 5.29
N GLN A 148 -0.91 -17.99 4.35
CA GLN A 148 -1.84 -18.79 3.54
C GLN A 148 -1.15 -19.92 2.78
N ASN A 149 0.08 -19.70 2.30
CA ASN A 149 0.88 -20.63 1.49
C ASN A 149 0.18 -21.13 0.20
N LYS A 150 -0.89 -20.45 -0.20
CA LYS A 150 -1.70 -20.76 -1.38
C LYS A 150 -1.81 -19.54 -2.29
N GLU A 151 -1.72 -19.75 -3.58
CA GLU A 151 -1.89 -18.70 -4.59
C GLU A 151 -3.38 -18.53 -4.94
N ASP A 152 -3.84 -17.28 -5.06
CA ASP A 152 -5.18 -16.95 -5.56
C ASP A 152 -5.17 -16.99 -7.10
N GLU A 153 -6.19 -17.55 -7.72
CA GLU A 153 -6.36 -17.52 -9.17
C GLU A 153 -6.39 -16.07 -9.73
N ALA A 154 -7.02 -15.15 -9.01
CA ALA A 154 -7.04 -13.75 -9.40
C ALA A 154 -5.64 -13.10 -9.43
N THR A 155 -4.77 -13.45 -8.47
CA THR A 155 -3.37 -12.99 -8.44
C THR A 155 -2.54 -13.64 -9.53
N LYS A 156 -2.68 -14.94 -9.74
CA LYS A 156 -2.01 -15.70 -10.80
C LYS A 156 -2.33 -15.13 -12.19
N ASN A 157 -3.58 -14.76 -12.43
CA ASN A 157 -4.05 -14.16 -13.68
C ASN A 157 -3.92 -12.61 -13.69
N GLY A 158 -3.23 -12.03 -12.72
CA GLY A 158 -3.02 -10.59 -12.59
C GLY A 158 -2.10 -9.99 -13.67
N LEU A 159 -1.76 -8.72 -13.52
CA LEU A 159 -0.80 -8.05 -14.39
C LEU A 159 0.60 -8.61 -14.15
N PRO A 160 1.42 -8.80 -15.20
CA PRO A 160 2.84 -9.10 -15.04
C PRO A 160 3.56 -7.98 -14.26
N VAL A 161 4.47 -8.36 -13.35
CA VAL A 161 5.21 -7.41 -12.48
C VAL A 161 5.92 -6.33 -13.30
N ALA A 162 6.59 -6.71 -14.39
CA ALA A 162 7.32 -5.77 -15.24
C ALA A 162 6.40 -4.71 -15.89
N PHE A 163 5.20 -5.13 -16.33
CA PHE A 163 4.20 -4.20 -16.88
C PHE A 163 3.68 -3.26 -15.80
N PHE A 164 3.37 -3.79 -14.61
CA PHE A 164 2.95 -2.98 -13.46
C PHE A 164 4.02 -1.96 -13.08
N ALA A 165 5.28 -2.37 -12.94
CA ALA A 165 6.40 -1.49 -12.60
C ALA A 165 6.58 -0.35 -13.61
N LYS A 166 6.49 -0.63 -14.91
CA LYS A 166 6.54 0.40 -15.97
C LYS A 166 5.43 1.45 -15.81
N LYS A 167 4.20 1.01 -15.50
CA LYS A 167 3.07 1.92 -15.27
C LYS A 167 3.25 2.73 -13.99
N MET A 168 3.76 2.11 -12.93
CA MET A 168 4.07 2.76 -11.66
C MET A 168 5.14 3.84 -11.85
N ILE A 169 6.26 3.55 -12.51
CA ILE A 169 7.32 4.53 -12.81
C ILE A 169 6.76 5.72 -13.59
N SER A 170 5.93 5.46 -14.62
CA SER A 170 5.29 6.55 -15.37
C SER A 170 4.34 7.41 -14.51
N ALA A 171 3.69 6.83 -13.49
CA ALA A 171 2.85 7.58 -12.56
C ALA A 171 3.69 8.43 -11.60
N ILE A 172 4.83 7.92 -11.15
CA ILE A 172 5.80 8.62 -10.30
C ILE A 172 6.39 9.82 -11.04
N ASP A 173 6.90 9.60 -12.26
CA ASP A 173 7.47 10.64 -13.11
C ASP A 173 6.50 11.81 -13.34
N LYS A 174 5.23 11.48 -13.58
CA LYS A 174 4.15 12.47 -13.78
C LYS A 174 3.56 13.03 -12.48
N LYS A 175 4.10 12.65 -11.33
CA LYS A 175 3.61 13.04 -9.99
C LYS A 175 2.09 12.92 -9.85
N LYS A 176 1.51 11.82 -10.33
CA LYS A 176 0.06 11.61 -10.26
C LYS A 176 -0.40 11.54 -8.82
N PHE A 177 -1.51 12.19 -8.47
CA PHE A 177 -2.10 12.09 -7.13
C PHE A 177 -2.50 10.66 -6.80
N GLU A 178 -3.17 9.99 -7.74
CA GLU A 178 -3.52 8.56 -7.65
C GLU A 178 -3.31 7.89 -9.01
N ALA A 179 -2.91 6.63 -8.99
CA ALA A 179 -2.79 5.79 -10.18
C ALA A 179 -3.43 4.42 -9.93
N TYR A 180 -4.57 4.18 -10.56
CA TYR A 180 -5.21 2.86 -10.58
C TYR A 180 -4.55 2.02 -11.66
N ILE A 181 -3.87 0.94 -11.26
CA ILE A 181 -3.13 0.05 -12.17
C ILE A 181 -3.69 -1.36 -12.03
N GLY A 182 -4.57 -1.75 -12.93
CA GLY A 182 -5.29 -3.00 -12.92
C GLY A 182 -5.96 -3.28 -14.26
N ARG A 183 -6.91 -4.18 -14.27
CA ARG A 183 -7.76 -4.53 -15.41
C ARG A 183 -9.21 -4.08 -15.13
N LYS A 184 -10.18 -4.98 -15.32
CA LYS A 184 -11.62 -4.71 -15.13
C LYS A 184 -11.98 -4.31 -13.70
N GLU A 185 -11.22 -4.76 -12.70
CA GLU A 185 -11.45 -4.49 -11.29
C GLU A 185 -11.37 -3.00 -10.92
N ILE A 186 -10.71 -2.19 -11.75
CA ILE A 186 -10.68 -0.71 -11.59
C ILE A 186 -12.09 -0.12 -11.61
N ILE A 187 -13.02 -0.70 -12.36
CA ILE A 187 -14.43 -0.27 -12.42
C ILE A 187 -15.07 -0.26 -11.03
N GLY A 188 -14.62 -1.15 -10.14
CA GLY A 188 -15.08 -1.22 -8.74
C GLY A 188 -14.91 0.10 -7.98
N VAL A 189 -13.89 0.89 -8.28
CA VAL A 189 -13.66 2.21 -7.65
C VAL A 189 -14.81 3.17 -8.00
N TYR A 190 -15.20 3.24 -9.26
CA TYR A 190 -16.29 4.09 -9.74
C TYR A 190 -17.64 3.58 -9.27
N LEU A 191 -17.85 2.26 -9.31
CA LEU A 191 -19.08 1.66 -8.78
C LEU A 191 -19.24 1.94 -7.28
N LYS A 192 -18.13 1.89 -6.49
CA LYS A 192 -18.19 2.24 -5.06
C LYS A 192 -18.68 3.66 -4.85
N ARG A 193 -18.22 4.60 -5.67
CA ARG A 193 -18.55 6.02 -5.53
C ARG A 193 -20.00 6.33 -5.92
N PHE A 194 -20.45 5.79 -7.04
CA PHE A 194 -21.72 6.20 -7.66
C PHE A 194 -22.85 5.17 -7.49
N PHE A 195 -22.51 3.88 -7.41
CA PHE A 195 -23.47 2.77 -7.37
C PHE A 195 -23.09 1.72 -6.33
N PRO A 196 -22.98 2.07 -5.01
CA PRO A 196 -22.44 1.17 -3.99
C PRO A 196 -23.21 -0.13 -3.83
N LYS A 197 -24.56 -0.11 -3.97
CA LYS A 197 -25.40 -1.33 -3.93
C LYS A 197 -25.12 -2.28 -5.11
N LEU A 198 -24.79 -1.73 -6.28
CA LEU A 198 -24.42 -2.55 -7.45
C LEU A 198 -23.06 -3.20 -7.23
N LEU A 199 -22.07 -2.42 -6.76
CA LEU A 199 -20.76 -2.98 -6.41
C LEU A 199 -20.90 -4.12 -5.41
N HIS A 200 -21.68 -3.95 -4.35
CA HIS A 200 -21.91 -4.97 -3.34
C HIS A 200 -22.40 -6.30 -3.99
N LYS A 201 -23.39 -6.23 -4.88
CA LYS A 201 -23.92 -7.41 -5.60
C LYS A 201 -22.85 -8.05 -6.50
N VAL A 202 -22.01 -7.24 -7.15
CA VAL A 202 -20.92 -7.74 -8.03
C VAL A 202 -19.83 -8.43 -7.20
N VAL A 203 -19.38 -7.80 -6.13
CA VAL A 203 -18.29 -8.32 -5.30
C VAL A 203 -18.67 -9.63 -4.59
N ILE A 204 -19.90 -9.75 -4.08
CA ILE A 204 -20.37 -11.00 -3.43
C ILE A 204 -20.38 -12.18 -4.42
N LYS A 205 -20.73 -11.92 -5.69
CA LYS A 205 -20.78 -12.95 -6.75
C LYS A 205 -19.40 -13.26 -7.35
N SER A 206 -18.39 -12.42 -7.10
CA SER A 206 -17.06 -12.63 -7.61
C SER A 206 -16.31 -13.65 -6.75
N ASP A 207 -15.63 -14.60 -7.40
CA ASP A 207 -14.66 -15.44 -6.70
C ASP A 207 -13.43 -14.57 -6.35
N VAL A 208 -13.20 -14.38 -5.06
CA VAL A 208 -12.11 -13.54 -4.51
C VAL A 208 -11.09 -14.37 -3.72
N ARG A 209 -11.16 -15.70 -3.84
CA ARG A 209 -10.25 -16.67 -3.21
C ARG A 209 -9.19 -17.18 -4.17
#